data_e1a5024b122ae3ee374f1bd6cec03ed7
#
_entry.id   e1a5024b122ae3ee374f1bd6cec03ed7
#
_cell.length_a   1.000
_cell.length_b   1.000
_cell.length_c   1.000
_cell.angle_alpha   90.00
_cell.angle_beta   90.00
_cell.angle_gamma   90.00
#
_symmetry.space_group_name_H-M   'P 1'
#
loop_
_entity.id
_entity.type
_entity.pdbx_description
1 polymer ?
#
loop_
_entity_poly.entity_id
_entity_poly.type
_entity_poly.pdbx_seq_one_letter_code
_entity_poly.pdbx_strand_id
1 'polypeptide(L)' 'MANLLALHGGTPTIKKEFSKFSTYDDKEIFAATNVLKSGNLSSYIGAPGEKFYGGEQVLSFESEFAEVFKVKNAISVNS' A
#
# COMPACT_ATOMS: atom_id res chain seq x y z
N MET A 1 12.41 25.31 -42.29
CA MET A 1 13.05 24.10 -41.78
C MET A 1 12.09 23.36 -40.87
N ALA A 2 11.88 22.11 -41.11
CA ALA A 2 10.96 21.31 -40.30
C ALA A 2 11.59 21.01 -38.93
N ASN A 3 10.79 21.12 -37.86
CA ASN A 3 11.23 20.73 -36.53
C ASN A 3 11.19 19.21 -36.41
N LEU A 4 12.26 18.65 -35.84
CA LEU A 4 12.32 17.23 -35.56
C LEU A 4 11.53 16.92 -34.31
N LEU A 5 10.86 15.77 -34.32
CA LEU A 5 10.28 15.21 -33.09
C LEU A 5 11.40 14.85 -32.11
N ALA A 6 11.12 14.96 -30.82
CA ALA A 6 12.08 14.58 -29.79
C ALA A 6 12.59 13.14 -29.97
N LEU A 7 11.72 12.23 -30.40
CA LEU A 7 12.07 10.84 -30.69
C LEU A 7 13.16 10.73 -31.76
N HIS A 8 13.24 11.69 -32.69
CA HIS A 8 14.20 11.71 -33.80
C HIS A 8 15.32 12.72 -33.59
N GLY A 9 15.62 13.08 -32.36
CA GLY A 9 16.73 13.96 -32.01
C GLY A 9 16.35 15.43 -31.89
N GLY A 10 15.07 15.77 -31.97
CA GLY A 10 14.58 17.12 -31.76
C GLY A 10 14.56 17.50 -30.30
N THR A 11 14.25 18.76 -30.01
CA THR A 11 14.14 19.27 -28.64
C THR A 11 12.80 18.87 -28.04
N PRO A 12 12.76 18.18 -26.88
CA PRO A 12 11.50 17.87 -26.22
C PRO A 12 10.76 19.14 -25.79
N THR A 13 9.46 19.16 -25.94
CA THR A 13 8.61 20.25 -25.45
C THR A 13 8.62 20.31 -23.93
N ILE A 14 8.56 19.15 -23.29
CA ILE A 14 8.65 19.02 -21.83
C ILE A 14 10.06 18.51 -21.52
N LYS A 15 10.87 19.35 -20.87
CA LYS A 15 12.27 19.03 -20.54
C LYS A 15 12.45 18.59 -19.10
N LYS A 16 11.44 18.83 -18.26
CA LYS A 16 11.47 18.49 -16.84
C LYS A 16 11.05 17.03 -16.65
N GLU A 17 11.80 16.29 -15.85
CA GLU A 17 11.37 14.97 -15.45
C GLU A 17 10.16 15.06 -14.51
N PHE A 18 9.21 14.15 -14.69
CA PHE A 18 8.10 14.06 -13.79
C PHE A 18 8.53 13.39 -12.49
N SER A 19 8.01 13.90 -11.36
CA SER A 19 8.23 13.27 -10.07
C SER A 19 7.65 11.86 -10.06
N LYS A 20 8.30 10.97 -9.33
CA LYS A 20 7.76 9.62 -9.14
C LYS A 20 6.45 9.71 -8.39
N PHE A 21 5.46 8.99 -8.87
CA PHE A 21 4.19 8.87 -8.17
C PHE A 21 4.36 8.00 -6.92
N SER A 22 3.96 8.53 -5.78
CA SER A 22 4.01 7.81 -4.52
C SER A 22 2.63 7.85 -3.86
N THR A 23 2.15 6.69 -3.45
CA THR A 23 0.86 6.57 -2.76
C THR A 23 1.02 6.50 -1.25
N TYR A 24 2.24 6.59 -0.74
CA TYR A 24 2.50 6.52 0.69
C TYR A 24 3.26 7.76 1.16
N ASP A 25 3.09 8.09 2.43
CA ASP A 25 3.76 9.21 3.07
C ASP A 25 4.20 8.82 4.50
N ASP A 26 4.42 9.83 5.34
CA ASP A 26 4.89 9.61 6.71
C ASP A 26 3.91 8.78 7.56
N LYS A 27 2.63 8.78 7.25
CA LYS A 27 1.64 7.99 8.00
C LYS A 27 1.87 6.50 7.82
N GLU A 28 2.14 6.08 6.60
CA GLU A 28 2.42 4.68 6.30
C GLU A 28 3.77 4.25 6.87
N ILE A 29 4.78 5.12 6.79
CA ILE A 29 6.10 4.88 7.37
C ILE A 29 5.99 4.71 8.88
N PHE A 30 5.23 5.56 9.55
CA PHE A 30 5.00 5.49 10.99
C PHE A 30 4.29 4.19 11.39
N ALA A 31 3.25 3.83 10.66
CA ALA A 31 2.49 2.61 10.93
C ALA A 31 3.37 1.36 10.77
N ALA A 32 4.15 1.28 9.70
CA ALA A 32 5.07 0.17 9.45
C ALA A 32 6.15 0.09 10.53
N THR A 33 6.70 1.23 10.94
CA THR A 33 7.70 1.30 12.00
C THR A 33 7.15 0.76 13.32
N ASN A 34 5.92 1.11 13.66
CA ASN A 34 5.27 0.62 14.87
C ASN A 34 5.08 -0.90 14.86
N VAL A 35 4.68 -1.46 13.72
CA VAL A 35 4.55 -2.91 13.58
C VAL A 35 5.91 -3.59 13.77
N LEU A 36 6.96 -3.06 13.15
CA LEU A 36 8.31 -3.60 13.30
C LEU A 36 8.80 -3.52 14.76
N LYS A 37 8.56 -2.43 15.43
CA LYS A 37 8.94 -2.25 16.84
C LYS A 37 8.18 -3.19 17.77
N SER A 38 6.95 -3.56 17.43
CA SER A 38 6.19 -4.50 18.23
C SER A 38 6.79 -5.92 18.23
N GLY A 39 7.59 -6.24 17.22
CA GLY A 39 8.15 -7.57 17.04
C GLY A 39 7.15 -8.62 16.57
N ASN A 40 5.90 -8.23 16.34
CA ASN A 40 4.82 -9.14 15.99
C ASN A 40 4.47 -8.98 14.50
N LEU A 41 5.33 -9.53 13.65
CA LEU A 41 5.22 -9.37 12.19
C LEU A 41 4.24 -10.34 11.55
N SER A 42 4.06 -11.53 12.17
CA SER A 42 3.13 -12.54 11.67
C SER A 42 2.30 -13.04 12.82
N SER A 43 1.01 -12.79 12.76
CA SER A 43 0.11 -13.09 13.85
C SER A 43 -0.92 -14.16 13.50
N TYR A 44 -0.80 -14.78 12.33
CA TYR A 44 -1.65 -15.91 11.99
C TYR A 44 -1.11 -17.17 12.65
N ILE A 45 -1.93 -17.78 13.48
CA ILE A 45 -1.65 -19.07 14.11
C ILE A 45 -2.72 -20.02 13.62
N GLY A 46 -2.30 -21.18 13.08
CA GLY A 46 -3.22 -22.15 12.49
C GLY A 46 -4.07 -22.93 13.49
N ALA A 47 -4.19 -22.45 14.72
CA ALA A 47 -5.01 -23.06 15.77
C ALA A 47 -5.96 -21.99 16.34
N PRO A 48 -7.16 -22.39 16.81
CA PRO A 48 -8.09 -21.43 17.42
C PRO A 48 -7.46 -20.70 18.61
N GLY A 49 -7.73 -19.40 18.71
CA GLY A 49 -7.18 -18.54 19.74
C GLY A 49 -7.23 -17.08 19.30
N GLU A 50 -6.63 -16.20 20.10
CA GLU A 50 -6.65 -14.76 19.85
C GLU A 50 -6.02 -14.38 18.50
N LYS A 51 -5.03 -15.12 18.03
CA LYS A 51 -4.30 -14.83 16.79
C LYS A 51 -4.76 -15.67 15.60
N PHE A 52 -5.85 -16.39 15.75
CA PHE A 52 -6.37 -17.24 14.68
C PHE A 52 -6.74 -16.42 13.42
N TYR A 53 -7.29 -15.23 13.62
CA TYR A 53 -7.74 -14.37 12.55
C TYR A 53 -6.70 -13.31 12.15
N GLY A 54 -5.48 -13.42 12.64
CA GLY A 54 -4.42 -12.48 12.33
C GLY A 54 -4.16 -11.46 13.42
N GLY A 55 -3.26 -10.53 13.14
CA GLY A 55 -2.87 -9.51 14.08
C GLY A 55 -3.80 -8.30 14.06
N GLU A 56 -3.51 -7.37 14.96
CA GLU A 56 -4.32 -6.17 15.17
C GLU A 56 -4.47 -5.32 13.91
N GLN A 57 -3.39 -5.14 13.14
CA GLN A 57 -3.43 -4.31 11.93
C GLN A 57 -4.26 -4.94 10.83
N VAL A 58 -4.18 -6.25 10.67
CA VAL A 58 -4.97 -7.00 9.68
C VAL A 58 -6.45 -6.92 10.04
N LEU A 59 -6.79 -7.16 11.30
CA LEU A 59 -8.18 -7.10 11.76
C LEU A 59 -8.76 -5.69 11.59
N SER A 60 -7.98 -4.66 11.90
CA SER A 60 -8.39 -3.28 11.74
C SER A 60 -8.64 -2.95 10.26
N PHE A 61 -7.74 -3.37 9.39
CA PHE A 61 -7.90 -3.17 7.95
C PHE A 61 -9.16 -3.84 7.40
N GLU A 62 -9.40 -5.09 7.80
CA GLU A 62 -10.59 -5.83 7.36
C GLU A 62 -11.88 -5.17 7.84
N SER A 63 -11.89 -4.70 9.07
CA SER A 63 -13.04 -4.00 9.64
C SER A 63 -13.34 -2.69 8.92
N GLU A 64 -12.32 -1.89 8.69
CA GLU A 64 -12.47 -0.62 7.97
C GLU A 64 -12.89 -0.82 6.51
N PHE A 65 -12.34 -1.82 5.85
CA PHE A 65 -12.71 -2.18 4.48
C PHE A 65 -14.20 -2.55 4.40
N ALA A 66 -14.65 -3.41 5.32
CA ALA A 66 -16.06 -3.81 5.37
C ALA A 66 -16.98 -2.62 5.58
N GLU A 67 -16.59 -1.67 6.44
CA GLU A 67 -17.35 -0.46 6.71
C GLU A 67 -17.42 0.45 5.49
N VAL A 68 -16.29 0.72 4.84
CA VAL A 68 -16.22 1.62 3.67
C VAL A 68 -17.05 1.08 2.52
N PHE A 69 -16.97 -0.20 2.24
CA PHE A 69 -17.67 -0.83 1.13
C PHE A 69 -19.04 -1.38 1.51
N LYS A 70 -19.44 -1.22 2.75
CA LYS A 70 -20.75 -1.65 3.27
C LYS A 70 -21.04 -3.12 3.01
N VAL A 71 -20.04 -3.94 3.21
CA VAL A 71 -20.16 -5.40 3.15
C VAL A 71 -20.15 -5.97 4.56
N LYS A 72 -20.71 -7.16 4.73
CA LYS A 72 -20.83 -7.77 6.05
C LYS A 72 -19.48 -8.21 6.62
N ASN A 73 -18.65 -8.79 5.78
CA ASN A 73 -17.34 -9.30 6.18
C ASN A 73 -16.29 -8.98 5.11
N ALA A 74 -15.05 -8.83 5.54
CA ALA A 74 -13.90 -8.69 4.67
C ALA A 74 -12.77 -9.56 5.21
N ILE A 75 -12.10 -10.30 4.34
CA ILE A 75 -10.99 -11.17 4.70
C ILE A 75 -9.84 -10.87 3.75
N SER A 76 -8.69 -10.53 4.31
CA SER A 76 -7.49 -10.26 3.53
C SER A 76 -6.75 -11.57 3.24
N VAL A 77 -6.24 -11.69 2.02
CA VAL A 77 -5.46 -12.84 1.57
C VAL A 77 -4.27 -12.33 0.76
N ASN A 78 -3.29 -13.20 0.55
CA ASN A 78 -2.09 -12.80 -0.17
C ASN A 78 -2.21 -12.91 -1.71
N SER A 79 -3.23 -13.54 -2.20
CA SER A 79 -3.47 -13.66 -3.64
C SER A 79 -4.87 -14.17 -3.96
#